data_44da8461f7241fe6c1b83ac5560fab1f
#
_entry.id   44da8461f7241fe6c1b83ac5560fab1f
#
_cell.length_a   1.000
_cell.length_b   1.000
_cell.length_c   1.000
_cell.angle_alpha   90.00
_cell.angle_beta   90.00
_cell.angle_gamma   90.00
#
_symmetry.space_group_name_H-M   'P 1'
#
loop_
_entity.id
_entity.type
_entity.pdbx_description
1 polymer ?
#
loop_
_entity_poly.entity_id
_entity_poly.type
_entity_poly.pdbx_seq_one_letter_code
_entity_poly.pdbx_strand_id
1 'polypeptide(L)'
;MKKTVKSMVDEATAAITTYSIEEARDLHGREDVQFIDIRDVRELERDGVIPGAFHAPRGMLEFWACDESPYHKKVFAEGKQLVLFCAAGWRSALATKTLQDMGLERVAHIDGGFSAWKAAGAPVAEKAAKADKPKQA
;
A
#
# COMPACT_ATOMS: atom_id res chain seq x y z
N MET A 1 13.01 9.64 -23.58
CA MET A 1 12.47 8.29 -23.33
C MET A 1 11.17 8.09 -24.07
N LYS A 2 10.90 6.89 -24.51
CA LYS A 2 9.63 6.59 -25.18
C LYS A 2 8.43 6.74 -24.26
N LYS A 3 8.60 6.42 -22.98
CA LYS A 3 7.53 6.48 -21.99
C LYS A 3 8.09 7.09 -20.71
N THR A 4 7.46 8.15 -20.26
CA THR A 4 7.89 8.82 -19.02
C THR A 4 7.19 8.20 -17.82
N VAL A 5 7.76 8.40 -16.63
CA VAL A 5 7.10 7.91 -15.42
C VAL A 5 5.73 8.58 -15.26
N LYS A 6 5.62 9.85 -15.62
CA LYS A 6 4.32 10.54 -15.55
C LYS A 6 3.28 9.88 -16.45
N SER A 7 3.64 9.53 -17.69
CA SER A 7 2.71 8.87 -18.59
C SER A 7 2.33 7.49 -18.08
N MET A 8 3.26 6.77 -17.45
CA MET A 8 2.96 5.47 -16.84
C MET A 8 1.97 5.62 -15.69
N VAL A 9 2.17 6.65 -14.85
CA VAL A 9 1.25 6.93 -13.75
C VAL A 9 -0.13 7.31 -14.28
N ASP A 10 -0.18 8.16 -15.31
CA ASP A 10 -1.47 8.57 -15.90
C ASP A 10 -2.22 7.36 -16.48
N GLU A 11 -1.53 6.48 -17.17
CA GLU A 11 -2.14 5.25 -17.71
C GLU A 11 -2.63 4.34 -16.59
N ALA A 12 -1.82 4.17 -15.55
CA ALA A 12 -2.20 3.34 -14.41
C ALA A 12 -3.44 3.91 -13.73
N THR A 13 -3.45 5.21 -13.46
CA THR A 13 -4.55 5.88 -12.78
C THR A 13 -5.85 5.74 -13.57
N ALA A 14 -5.77 5.80 -14.89
CA ALA A 14 -6.95 5.64 -15.73
C ALA A 14 -7.56 4.23 -15.67
N ALA A 15 -6.76 3.23 -15.28
CA ALA A 15 -7.17 1.82 -15.31
C ALA A 15 -7.54 1.25 -13.93
N ILE A 16 -7.28 1.98 -12.86
CA ILE A 16 -7.43 1.47 -11.49
C ILE A 16 -8.50 2.24 -10.72
N THR A 17 -8.85 1.71 -9.55
CA THR A 17 -9.72 2.42 -8.61
C THR A 17 -8.86 3.28 -7.69
N THR A 18 -9.21 4.55 -7.60
CA THR A 18 -8.53 5.52 -6.73
C THR A 18 -9.53 6.05 -5.70
N TYR A 19 -9.17 5.96 -4.43
CA TYR A 19 -9.98 6.50 -3.35
C TYR A 19 -9.45 7.86 -2.91
N SER A 20 -10.38 8.77 -2.62
CA SER A 20 -10.05 10.01 -1.94
C SER A 20 -9.65 9.71 -0.49
N ILE A 21 -9.08 10.69 0.19
CA ILE A 21 -8.78 10.56 1.62
C ILE A 21 -10.06 10.30 2.42
N GLU A 22 -11.16 10.96 2.07
CA GLU A 22 -12.43 10.74 2.77
C GLU A 22 -12.92 9.32 2.61
N GLU A 23 -12.90 8.80 1.39
CA GLU A 23 -13.29 7.42 1.12
C GLU A 23 -12.37 6.43 1.86
N ALA A 24 -11.07 6.70 1.84
CA ALA A 24 -10.11 5.84 2.52
C ALA A 24 -10.32 5.83 4.04
N ARG A 25 -10.66 6.99 4.62
CA ARG A 25 -10.95 7.05 6.06
C ARG A 25 -12.15 6.20 6.42
N ASP A 26 -13.16 6.18 5.57
CA ASP A 26 -14.35 5.36 5.80
C ASP A 26 -14.06 3.87 5.70
N LEU A 27 -13.05 3.50 4.91
CA LEU A 27 -12.65 2.10 4.76
C LEU A 27 -11.68 1.63 5.84
N HIS A 28 -11.00 2.55 6.50
CA HIS A 28 -9.97 2.22 7.48
C HIS A 28 -10.57 1.49 8.68
N GLY A 29 -9.99 0.34 9.01
CA GLY A 29 -10.43 -0.46 10.15
C GLY A 29 -11.55 -1.45 9.86
N ARG A 30 -12.07 -1.49 8.64
CA ARG A 30 -13.08 -2.50 8.29
C ARG A 30 -12.42 -3.87 8.14
N GLU A 31 -13.10 -4.90 8.59
CA GLU A 31 -12.58 -6.26 8.56
C GLU A 31 -12.36 -6.78 7.13
N ASP A 32 -13.14 -6.29 6.18
CA ASP A 32 -13.06 -6.72 4.79
C ASP A 32 -12.08 -5.89 3.94
N VAL A 33 -11.31 -5.02 4.60
CA VAL A 33 -10.36 -4.13 3.93
C VAL A 33 -8.99 -4.24 4.59
N GLN A 34 -7.94 -4.31 3.78
CA GLN A 34 -6.57 -4.30 4.25
C GLN A 34 -5.80 -3.19 3.56
N PHE A 35 -5.27 -2.25 4.32
CA PHE A 35 -4.37 -1.23 3.81
C PHE A 35 -2.97 -1.84 3.65
N ILE A 36 -2.34 -1.52 2.53
CA ILE A 36 -1.00 -2.00 2.19
C ILE A 36 -0.09 -0.80 1.99
N ASP A 37 0.90 -0.67 2.84
CA ASP A 37 1.90 0.41 2.78
C ASP A 37 3.09 -0.10 1.95
N ILE A 38 3.34 0.54 0.81
CA ILE A 38 4.41 0.09 -0.08
C ILE A 38 5.67 0.97 0.00
N ARG A 39 5.73 1.87 1.00
CA ARG A 39 6.89 2.75 1.16
C ARG A 39 8.11 1.98 1.65
N ASP A 40 9.27 2.61 1.55
CA ASP A 40 10.50 2.12 2.15
C ASP A 40 10.39 2.17 3.68
N VAL A 41 11.00 1.22 4.37
CA VAL A 41 10.91 1.14 5.84
C VAL A 41 11.40 2.41 6.53
N ARG A 42 12.36 3.11 5.93
CA ARG A 42 12.88 4.36 6.51
C ARG A 42 11.83 5.47 6.50
N GLU A 43 10.93 5.45 5.52
CA GLU A 43 9.82 6.40 5.49
C GLU A 43 8.85 6.12 6.64
N LEU A 44 8.59 4.85 6.94
CA LEU A 44 7.74 4.48 8.07
C LEU A 44 8.36 4.95 9.40
N GLU A 45 9.66 4.78 9.53
CA GLU A 45 10.37 5.17 10.75
C GLU A 45 10.38 6.68 10.94
N ARG A 46 10.54 7.42 9.84
CA ARG A 46 10.64 8.88 9.89
C ARG A 46 9.27 9.55 10.01
N ASP A 47 8.29 9.08 9.25
CA ASP A 47 7.03 9.80 9.07
C ASP A 47 5.85 9.17 9.82
N GLY A 48 5.98 7.94 10.28
CA GLY A 48 4.91 7.22 10.95
C GLY A 48 4.18 6.26 10.01
N VAL A 49 3.14 5.63 10.56
CA VAL A 49 2.38 4.58 9.86
C VAL A 49 0.88 4.81 10.01
N ILE A 50 0.10 4.22 9.13
CA ILE A 50 -1.35 4.12 9.32
C ILE A 50 -1.60 2.86 10.15
N PRO A 51 -2.27 2.98 11.30
CA PRO A 51 -2.54 1.81 12.15
C PRO A 51 -3.24 0.70 11.37
N GLY A 52 -2.76 -0.53 11.53
CA GLY A 52 -3.34 -1.70 10.88
C GLY A 52 -2.87 -1.94 9.46
N ALA A 53 -2.11 -1.04 8.86
CA ALA A 53 -1.59 -1.25 7.52
C ALA A 53 -0.52 -2.34 7.52
N PHE A 54 -0.53 -3.17 6.49
CA PHE A 54 0.49 -4.19 6.29
C PHE A 54 1.61 -3.58 5.43
N HIS A 55 2.85 -3.71 5.88
CA HIS A 55 3.97 -3.16 5.14
C HIS A 55 4.47 -4.16 4.09
N ALA A 56 4.35 -3.80 2.83
CA ALA A 56 4.86 -4.58 1.72
C ALA A 56 5.69 -3.65 0.83
N PRO A 57 6.99 -3.52 1.11
CA PRO A 57 7.82 -2.59 0.35
C PRO A 57 7.73 -2.88 -1.15
N ARG A 58 7.73 -1.82 -1.94
CA ARG A 58 7.44 -1.93 -3.38
C ARG A 58 8.28 -3.00 -4.07
N GLY A 59 9.54 -3.14 -3.68
CA GLY A 59 10.44 -4.10 -4.30
C GLY A 59 10.07 -5.56 -4.07
N MET A 60 9.23 -5.86 -3.09
CA MET A 60 8.80 -7.23 -2.77
C MET A 60 7.34 -7.49 -3.15
N LEU A 61 6.64 -6.48 -3.61
CA LEU A 61 5.19 -6.57 -3.75
C LEU A 61 4.72 -7.73 -4.63
N GLU A 62 5.24 -7.85 -5.83
CA GLU A 62 4.84 -8.93 -6.74
C GLU A 62 5.18 -10.30 -6.17
N PHE A 63 6.35 -10.40 -5.54
CA PHE A 63 6.81 -11.67 -4.97
C PHE A 63 5.93 -12.12 -3.81
N TRP A 64 5.44 -11.17 -3.02
CA TRP A 64 4.59 -11.48 -1.87
C TRP A 64 3.13 -11.70 -2.28
N ALA A 65 2.70 -11.05 -3.36
CA ALA A 65 1.31 -11.14 -3.82
C ALA A 65 1.04 -12.41 -4.63
N CYS A 66 2.03 -12.93 -5.34
CA CYS A 66 1.86 -14.07 -6.20
C CYS A 66 1.78 -15.37 -5.39
N ASP A 67 0.67 -16.11 -5.52
CA ASP A 67 0.46 -17.33 -4.76
C ASP A 67 1.35 -18.49 -5.22
N GLU A 68 1.98 -18.37 -6.38
CA GLU A 68 2.94 -19.35 -6.88
C GLU A 68 4.38 -19.00 -6.54
N SER A 69 4.59 -17.87 -5.88
CA SER A 69 5.92 -17.43 -5.46
C SER A 69 6.31 -18.14 -4.15
N PRO A 70 7.60 -18.54 -3.99
CA PRO A 70 8.06 -19.06 -2.71
C PRO A 70 8.04 -18.03 -1.59
N TYR A 71 7.85 -16.74 -1.94
CA TYR A 71 7.80 -15.64 -0.96
C TYR A 71 6.38 -15.15 -0.67
N HIS A 72 5.38 -15.88 -1.14
CA HIS A 72 3.98 -15.47 -0.98
C HIS A 72 3.61 -15.18 0.47
N LYS A 73 2.88 -14.08 0.68
CA LYS A 73 2.31 -13.70 1.98
C LYS A 73 0.80 -13.83 1.90
N LYS A 74 0.23 -14.57 2.82
CA LYS A 74 -1.20 -14.94 2.77
C LYS A 74 -2.14 -13.73 2.85
N VAL A 75 -1.68 -12.58 3.34
CA VAL A 75 -2.51 -11.37 3.40
C VAL A 75 -3.08 -11.01 2.03
N PHE A 76 -2.36 -11.34 0.96
CA PHE A 76 -2.81 -11.08 -0.40
C PHE A 76 -3.84 -12.07 -0.93
N ALA A 77 -4.09 -13.15 -0.18
CA ALA A 77 -5.00 -14.22 -0.57
C ALA A 77 -6.21 -14.35 0.35
N GLU A 78 -6.42 -13.40 1.25
CA GLU A 78 -7.52 -13.46 2.22
C GLU A 78 -8.86 -12.98 1.68
N GLY A 79 -8.89 -12.55 0.43
CA GLY A 79 -10.13 -12.09 -0.19
C GLY A 79 -10.59 -10.69 0.23
N LYS A 80 -9.77 -9.98 0.98
CA LYS A 80 -10.09 -8.61 1.37
C LYS A 80 -9.81 -7.65 0.23
N GLN A 81 -10.48 -6.50 0.27
CA GLN A 81 -10.09 -5.41 -0.61
C GLN A 81 -8.75 -4.86 -0.15
N LEU A 82 -7.82 -4.75 -1.08
CA LEU A 82 -6.49 -4.22 -0.79
C LEU A 82 -6.44 -2.76 -1.20
N VAL A 83 -6.03 -1.91 -0.27
CA VAL A 83 -5.92 -0.47 -0.51
C VAL A 83 -4.46 -0.09 -0.32
N LEU A 84 -3.79 0.17 -1.42
CA LEU A 84 -2.37 0.47 -1.43
C LEU A 84 -2.13 1.96 -1.25
N PHE A 85 -1.03 2.30 -0.63
CA PHE A 85 -0.60 3.69 -0.56
C PHE A 85 0.92 3.81 -0.48
N CYS A 86 1.41 4.93 -0.95
CA CYS A 86 2.80 5.34 -0.79
C CYS A 86 2.81 6.73 -0.16
N ALA A 87 3.86 7.52 -0.36
CA ALA A 87 3.91 8.86 0.24
C ALA A 87 2.99 9.85 -0.47
N ALA A 88 2.99 9.89 -1.81
CA ALA A 88 2.28 10.90 -2.58
C ALA A 88 1.35 10.35 -3.68
N GLY A 89 1.44 9.06 -4.00
CA GLY A 89 0.48 8.42 -4.90
C GLY A 89 1.05 7.86 -6.21
N TRP A 90 2.23 8.22 -6.65
CA TRP A 90 2.76 7.72 -7.92
C TRP A 90 3.18 6.25 -7.86
N ARG A 91 3.94 5.89 -6.82
CA ARG A 91 4.35 4.49 -6.64
C ARG A 91 3.15 3.58 -6.47
N SER A 92 2.15 4.03 -5.70
CA SER A 92 0.98 3.19 -5.45
C SER A 92 0.07 3.07 -6.67
N ALA A 93 0.00 4.08 -7.52
CA ALA A 93 -0.72 3.97 -8.79
C ALA A 93 -0.12 2.86 -9.65
N LEU A 94 1.20 2.87 -9.83
CA LEU A 94 1.90 1.84 -10.60
C LEU A 94 1.75 0.47 -9.95
N ALA A 95 1.88 0.40 -8.64
CA ALA A 95 1.76 -0.85 -7.89
C ALA A 95 0.37 -1.46 -8.00
N THR A 96 -0.66 -0.64 -7.89
CA THR A 96 -2.05 -1.10 -7.99
C THR A 96 -2.32 -1.66 -9.39
N LYS A 97 -1.84 -0.96 -10.42
CA LYS A 97 -1.97 -1.45 -11.80
C LYS A 97 -1.27 -2.79 -11.97
N THR A 98 -0.08 -2.95 -11.40
CA THR A 98 0.67 -4.20 -11.47
C THR A 98 -0.11 -5.34 -10.82
N LEU A 99 -0.66 -5.14 -9.63
CA LEU A 99 -1.43 -6.18 -8.96
C LEU A 99 -2.72 -6.51 -9.72
N GLN A 100 -3.37 -5.49 -10.29
CA GLN A 100 -4.55 -5.71 -11.12
C GLN A 100 -4.22 -6.55 -12.36
N ASP A 101 -3.11 -6.25 -13.01
CA ASP A 101 -2.64 -7.02 -14.16
C ASP A 101 -2.28 -8.45 -13.80
N MET A 102 -1.85 -8.69 -12.56
CA MET A 102 -1.59 -10.04 -12.05
C MET A 102 -2.87 -10.82 -11.74
N GLY A 103 -4.01 -10.16 -11.73
CA GLY A 103 -5.30 -10.81 -11.53
C GLY A 103 -6.00 -10.51 -10.21
N LEU A 104 -5.45 -9.62 -9.38
CA LEU A 104 -6.14 -9.22 -8.16
C LEU A 104 -7.22 -8.21 -8.52
N GLU A 105 -8.49 -8.57 -8.27
CA GLU A 105 -9.61 -7.76 -8.71
C GLU A 105 -10.00 -6.66 -7.74
N ARG A 106 -9.81 -6.91 -6.44
CA ARG A 106 -10.23 -5.98 -5.40
C ARG A 106 -9.03 -5.21 -4.87
N VAL A 107 -8.45 -4.38 -5.73
CA VAL A 107 -7.28 -3.58 -5.39
C VAL A 107 -7.50 -2.13 -5.82
N ALA A 108 -7.08 -1.20 -4.97
CA ALA A 108 -7.22 0.23 -5.20
C ALA A 108 -6.05 0.95 -4.54
N HIS A 109 -5.93 2.27 -4.76
CA HIS A 109 -4.96 3.04 -4.01
C HIS A 109 -5.56 4.37 -3.54
N ILE A 110 -4.83 5.05 -2.65
CA ILE A 110 -5.27 6.31 -2.05
C ILE A 110 -4.62 7.47 -2.78
N ASP A 111 -5.43 8.39 -3.27
CA ASP A 111 -4.95 9.62 -3.87
C ASP A 111 -4.22 10.48 -2.83
N GLY A 112 -3.04 10.96 -3.18
CA GLY A 112 -2.23 11.76 -2.27
C GLY A 112 -1.49 10.98 -1.19
N GLY A 113 -1.80 9.71 -1.02
CA GLY A 113 -1.06 8.79 -0.16
C GLY A 113 -0.97 9.19 1.31
N PHE A 114 0.10 8.73 1.95
CA PHE A 114 0.32 8.98 3.37
C PHE A 114 0.39 10.47 3.70
N SER A 115 1.00 11.28 2.82
CA SER A 115 1.12 12.72 3.05
C SER A 115 -0.25 13.38 3.16
N ALA A 116 -1.16 13.05 2.26
CA ALA A 116 -2.52 13.60 2.28
C ALA A 116 -3.31 13.05 3.48
N TRP A 117 -3.12 11.77 3.81
CA TRP A 117 -3.76 11.13 4.97
C TRP A 117 -3.39 11.88 6.26
N LYS A 118 -2.09 12.11 6.44
CA LYS A 118 -1.58 12.81 7.63
C LYS A 118 -2.06 14.25 7.68
N ALA A 119 -2.01 14.94 6.54
CA ALA A 119 -2.46 16.33 6.45
C ALA A 119 -3.95 16.50 6.76
N ALA A 120 -4.74 15.48 6.48
CA ALA A 120 -6.18 15.48 6.78
C ALA A 120 -6.48 15.17 8.24
N GLY A 121 -5.48 14.90 9.06
CA GLY A 121 -5.69 14.56 10.47
C GLY A 121 -6.19 13.15 10.70
N ALA A 122 -6.08 12.27 9.72
CA ALA A 122 -6.45 10.87 9.89
C ALA A 122 -5.46 10.15 10.79
N PRO A 123 -5.83 8.98 11.34
CA PRO A 123 -4.99 8.31 12.36
C PRO A 123 -3.59 7.96 11.85
N VAL A 124 -2.59 8.36 12.61
CA VAL A 124 -1.18 8.06 12.36
C VAL A 124 -0.57 7.62 13.68
N ALA A 125 0.31 6.63 13.63
CA ALA A 125 1.03 6.14 14.79
C ALA A 125 2.52 6.08 14.46
N GLU A 126 3.35 5.99 15.49
CA GLU A 126 4.74 5.71 15.29
C GLU A 126 4.91 4.27 14.85
N LYS A 127 5.91 4.02 14.00
CA LYS A 127 6.23 2.65 13.63
C LYS A 127 6.66 1.88 14.87
N ALA A 128 6.09 0.69 15.09
CA ALA A 128 6.41 -0.13 16.22
C ALA A 128 7.90 -0.47 16.24
N ALA A 129 8.48 -0.46 17.43
CA ALA A 129 9.88 -0.79 17.60
C ALA A 129 10.12 -2.24 17.18
N LYS A 130 11.17 -2.43 16.40
CA LYS A 130 11.54 -3.75 15.92
C LYS A 130 12.00 -4.66 17.05
N ALA A 131 12.32 -4.08 18.17
CA ALA A 131 12.97 -4.75 19.27
C ALA A 131 12.11 -5.75 20.03
N ASP A 132 10.86 -5.87 19.67
CA ASP A 132 9.99 -6.86 20.31
C ASP A 132 10.36 -8.27 19.96
N LYS A 133 11.32 -8.43 19.11
CA LYS A 133 11.96 -9.73 19.03
C LYS A 133 12.63 -9.97 20.35
N PRO A 134 12.26 -11.03 21.06
CA PRO A 134 13.00 -11.39 22.24
C PRO A 134 14.45 -11.39 21.85
N LYS A 135 15.25 -10.69 22.60
CA LYS A 135 16.67 -10.79 22.38
C LYS A 135 16.98 -12.25 22.43
N GLN A 136 17.53 -12.72 21.35
CA GLN A 136 18.06 -14.04 21.39
C GLN A 136 19.12 -14.03 22.46
N ALA A 137 18.83 -14.66 23.51
CA ALA A 137 19.81 -14.76 24.59
C ALA A 137 21.03 -15.50 24.08
#